data_7009375c2433be5f2fb901da1b028b48
#
_entry.id   7009375c2433be5f2fb901da1b028b48
#
_cell.length_a   1.000
_cell.length_b   1.000
_cell.length_c   1.000
_cell.angle_alpha   90.00
_cell.angle_beta   90.00
_cell.angle_gamma   90.00
#
_symmetry.space_group_name_H-M   'P 1'
#
loop_
_entity.id
_entity.type
_entity.pdbx_description
1 polymer ?
#
loop_
_entity_poly.entity_id
_entity_poly.type
_entity_poly.pdbx_seq_one_letter_code
_entity_poly.pdbx_strand_id
1 'polypeptide(L)'
;MNKSVNNIINALGGTTKLANLLGVNPSAVSNYRQKGFPARLHLKIIALCEEFSIPIDNDFIDKSKIPLKVIKSNSNEFLTHKSNSIMSSLSSDGYQLIDPPILVPADKVIDRLGETIVDRLFIFSQKDGIRLCLRPDLTIPTCLYYLDQGFGGEKKLYSYFGKVFQFYDEEENEPTEFTQTGIESIGDQDSLNADVDVFVKIYNALKKEGINNFKTYFGDVSLFQEFINVLDIPELWKKSLLEKFWNEDEFKILLDEISKKNINNDKFAERVYLSLIHI
;
A
#
# COMPACT_ATOMS: atom_id res chain seq x y z
N MET A 1 -29.61 17.14 3.57
CA MET A 1 -29.68 15.77 2.98
C MET A 1 -29.40 15.89 1.50
N ASN A 2 -28.40 15.20 0.97
CA ASN A 2 -28.02 15.27 -0.43
C ASN A 2 -29.05 14.48 -1.27
N LYS A 3 -29.94 15.20 -2.00
CA LYS A 3 -31.07 14.63 -2.73
C LYS A 3 -30.61 13.66 -3.82
N SER A 4 -29.55 14.00 -4.54
CA SER A 4 -28.95 13.15 -5.60
C SER A 4 -28.41 11.83 -5.04
N VAL A 5 -27.68 11.84 -3.92
CA VAL A 5 -27.15 10.63 -3.28
C VAL A 5 -28.28 9.68 -2.86
N ASN A 6 -29.35 10.22 -2.28
CA ASN A 6 -30.49 9.41 -1.87
C ASN A 6 -31.22 8.76 -3.06
N ASN A 7 -31.34 9.48 -4.16
CA ASN A 7 -31.95 8.97 -5.39
C ASN A 7 -31.13 7.79 -5.95
N ILE A 8 -29.82 7.93 -6.00
CA ILE A 8 -28.90 6.87 -6.46
C ILE A 8 -28.96 5.64 -5.54
N ILE A 9 -28.89 5.82 -4.21
CA ILE A 9 -28.99 4.70 -3.26
C ILE A 9 -30.31 3.94 -3.43
N ASN A 10 -31.42 4.66 -3.59
CA ASN A 10 -32.74 4.05 -3.76
C ASN A 10 -32.86 3.34 -5.11
N ALA A 11 -32.40 3.95 -6.19
CA ALA A 11 -32.42 3.38 -7.54
C ALA A 11 -31.54 2.12 -7.66
N LEU A 12 -30.41 2.05 -6.94
CA LEU A 12 -29.54 0.86 -6.85
C LEU A 12 -30.09 -0.23 -5.90
N GLY A 13 -31.32 -0.06 -5.39
CA GLY A 13 -32.03 -1.07 -4.60
C GLY A 13 -31.84 -0.92 -3.08
N GLY A 14 -31.49 0.28 -2.64
CA GLY A 14 -31.43 0.63 -1.21
C GLY A 14 -30.08 0.34 -0.55
N THR A 15 -30.03 0.64 0.75
CA THR A 15 -28.79 0.63 1.54
C THR A 15 -28.07 -0.71 1.54
N THR A 16 -28.79 -1.81 1.77
CA THR A 16 -28.19 -3.15 1.88
C THR A 16 -27.67 -3.65 0.55
N LYS A 17 -28.44 -3.46 -0.54
CA LYS A 17 -28.02 -3.92 -1.87
C LYS A 17 -26.81 -3.12 -2.36
N LEU A 18 -26.82 -1.80 -2.17
CA LEU A 18 -25.67 -0.98 -2.54
C LEU A 18 -24.43 -1.30 -1.68
N ALA A 19 -24.59 -1.59 -0.38
CA ALA A 19 -23.49 -2.02 0.46
C ALA A 19 -22.80 -3.28 -0.08
N ASN A 20 -23.59 -4.28 -0.50
CA ASN A 20 -23.08 -5.50 -1.12
C ASN A 20 -22.35 -5.23 -2.45
N LEU A 21 -22.92 -4.36 -3.32
CA LEU A 21 -22.30 -3.99 -4.61
C LEU A 21 -20.97 -3.24 -4.43
N LEU A 22 -20.87 -2.45 -3.37
CA LEU A 22 -19.67 -1.67 -3.07
C LEU A 22 -18.63 -2.44 -2.24
N GLY A 23 -19.02 -3.55 -1.59
CA GLY A 23 -18.18 -4.29 -0.66
C GLY A 23 -17.98 -3.56 0.68
N VAL A 24 -18.99 -2.79 1.12
CA VAL A 24 -18.93 -2.01 2.37
C VAL A 24 -20.04 -2.40 3.33
N ASN A 25 -19.93 -1.97 4.60
CA ASN A 25 -20.96 -2.22 5.60
C ASN A 25 -22.23 -1.37 5.31
N PRO A 26 -23.45 -1.89 5.50
CA PRO A 26 -24.70 -1.11 5.36
C PRO A 26 -24.75 0.19 6.15
N SER A 27 -24.11 0.23 7.33
CA SER A 27 -23.99 1.46 8.12
C SER A 27 -23.19 2.56 7.40
N ALA A 28 -22.17 2.19 6.61
CA ALA A 28 -21.42 3.15 5.81
C ALA A 28 -22.31 3.79 4.73
N VAL A 29 -23.13 2.99 4.03
CA VAL A 29 -24.08 3.52 3.03
C VAL A 29 -25.14 4.41 3.68
N SER A 30 -25.56 4.10 4.91
CA SER A 30 -26.45 4.98 5.67
C SER A 30 -25.82 6.35 5.98
N ASN A 31 -24.53 6.37 6.29
CA ASN A 31 -23.77 7.61 6.48
C ASN A 31 -23.65 8.40 5.17
N TYR A 32 -23.53 7.73 4.02
CA TYR A 32 -23.46 8.41 2.72
C TYR A 32 -24.74 9.17 2.38
N ARG A 33 -25.89 8.76 2.90
CA ARG A 33 -27.15 9.52 2.76
C ARG A 33 -27.07 10.92 3.37
N GLN A 34 -26.28 11.08 4.41
CA GLN A 34 -26.13 12.35 5.12
C GLN A 34 -24.94 13.14 4.61
N LYS A 35 -23.78 12.47 4.46
CA LYS A 35 -22.48 13.11 4.16
C LYS A 35 -22.14 13.15 2.67
N GLY A 36 -22.82 12.39 1.81
CA GLY A 36 -22.45 12.16 0.41
C GLY A 36 -21.59 10.89 0.26
N PHE A 37 -21.40 10.48 -1.00
CA PHE A 37 -20.46 9.38 -1.27
C PHE A 37 -19.00 9.88 -1.15
N PRO A 38 -18.10 9.11 -0.53
CA PRO A 38 -16.67 9.41 -0.56
C PRO A 38 -16.15 9.49 -2.01
N ALA A 39 -15.21 10.38 -2.27
CA ALA A 39 -14.67 10.59 -3.62
C ALA A 39 -14.15 9.29 -4.28
N ARG A 40 -13.56 8.39 -3.49
CA ARG A 40 -13.08 7.06 -3.92
C ARG A 40 -14.16 6.15 -4.52
N LEU A 41 -15.41 6.34 -4.13
CA LEU A 41 -16.53 5.53 -4.62
C LEU A 41 -17.23 6.15 -5.84
N HIS A 42 -16.92 7.39 -6.22
CA HIS A 42 -17.62 8.08 -7.30
C HIS A 42 -17.55 7.33 -8.62
N LEU A 43 -16.37 6.85 -9.03
CA LEU A 43 -16.22 6.09 -10.28
C LEU A 43 -16.97 4.77 -10.24
N LYS A 44 -16.93 4.06 -9.10
CA LYS A 44 -17.66 2.80 -8.92
C LYS A 44 -19.17 3.02 -8.92
N ILE A 45 -19.64 4.12 -8.33
CA ILE A 45 -21.05 4.53 -8.37
C ILE A 45 -21.47 4.90 -9.79
N ILE A 46 -20.64 5.62 -10.53
CA ILE A 46 -20.90 5.98 -11.94
C ILE A 46 -21.04 4.71 -12.76
N ALA A 47 -20.10 3.78 -12.67
CA ALA A 47 -20.13 2.51 -13.38
C ALA A 47 -21.40 1.69 -13.04
N LEU A 48 -21.78 1.62 -11.76
CA LEU A 48 -23.03 0.97 -11.35
C LEU A 48 -24.28 1.68 -11.91
N CYS A 49 -24.28 3.01 -11.91
CA CYS A 49 -25.40 3.75 -12.48
C CYS A 49 -25.53 3.54 -14.00
N GLU A 50 -24.41 3.46 -14.71
CA GLU A 50 -24.38 3.12 -16.15
C GLU A 50 -24.90 1.69 -16.39
N GLU A 51 -24.39 0.71 -15.62
CA GLU A 51 -24.83 -0.70 -15.71
C GLU A 51 -26.32 -0.87 -15.49
N PHE A 52 -26.88 -0.16 -14.50
CA PHE A 52 -28.29 -0.22 -14.16
C PHE A 52 -29.16 0.84 -14.88
N SER A 53 -28.59 1.57 -15.86
CA SER A 53 -29.28 2.64 -16.62
C SER A 53 -29.92 3.71 -15.71
N ILE A 54 -29.26 4.07 -14.62
CA ILE A 54 -29.74 5.08 -13.68
C ILE A 54 -29.16 6.46 -14.09
N PRO A 55 -30.01 7.46 -14.33
CA PRO A 55 -29.54 8.80 -14.69
C PRO A 55 -28.79 9.44 -13.49
N ILE A 56 -27.60 9.97 -13.78
CA ILE A 56 -26.79 10.70 -12.81
C ILE A 56 -26.99 12.19 -13.04
N ASP A 57 -27.43 12.92 -12.00
CA ASP A 57 -27.52 14.37 -12.02
C ASP A 57 -26.14 14.99 -12.18
N ASN A 58 -26.02 16.05 -12.98
CA ASN A 58 -24.75 16.82 -13.13
C ASN A 58 -24.22 17.36 -11.80
N ASP A 59 -25.10 17.57 -10.82
CA ASP A 59 -24.74 17.99 -9.46
C ASP A 59 -24.07 16.87 -8.63
N PHE A 60 -24.16 15.61 -9.08
CA PHE A 60 -23.51 14.51 -8.40
C PHE A 60 -21.98 14.60 -8.53
N ILE A 61 -21.50 15.12 -9.67
CA ILE A 61 -20.09 15.41 -9.91
C ILE A 61 -19.91 16.93 -9.72
N ASP A 62 -20.08 17.42 -8.51
CA ASP A 62 -19.63 18.76 -8.18
C ASP A 62 -18.10 18.81 -8.24
N LYS A 63 -17.61 19.11 -9.44
CA LYS A 63 -16.17 19.25 -9.72
C LYS A 63 -15.50 20.31 -8.83
N SER A 64 -16.28 21.19 -8.19
CA SER A 64 -15.78 22.20 -7.25
C SER A 64 -15.49 21.64 -5.85
N LYS A 65 -16.03 20.44 -5.57
CA LYS A 65 -15.85 19.71 -4.30
C LYS A 65 -14.91 18.53 -4.38
N ILE A 66 -14.31 18.27 -5.52
CA ILE A 66 -13.05 17.52 -5.53
C ILE A 66 -12.09 18.49 -4.82
N PRO A 67 -11.67 18.21 -3.59
CA PRO A 67 -10.62 19.01 -3.01
C PRO A 67 -9.38 18.69 -3.82
N LEU A 68 -9.17 19.44 -4.89
CA LEU A 68 -7.84 19.77 -5.29
C LEU A 68 -7.27 20.52 -4.08
N LYS A 69 -6.86 19.79 -3.06
CA LYS A 69 -5.82 20.24 -2.18
C LYS A 69 -4.66 20.50 -3.14
N VAL A 70 -4.64 21.70 -3.71
CA VAL A 70 -3.43 22.24 -4.31
C VAL A 70 -2.45 22.17 -3.15
N ILE A 71 -1.70 21.09 -3.13
CA ILE A 71 -0.57 20.93 -2.23
C ILE A 71 0.22 22.18 -2.54
N LYS A 72 0.21 23.14 -1.59
CA LYS A 72 1.18 24.21 -1.64
C LYS A 72 2.50 23.47 -1.70
N SER A 73 3.07 23.38 -2.89
CA SER A 73 4.44 22.93 -3.07
C SER A 73 5.23 23.93 -2.21
N ASN A 74 5.51 23.52 -0.99
CA ASN A 74 6.56 24.13 -0.24
C ASN A 74 7.83 23.71 -0.98
N SER A 75 8.13 24.41 -2.08
CA SER A 75 9.45 24.44 -2.69
C SER A 75 10.38 25.15 -1.70
N ASN A 76 10.61 24.45 -0.60
CA ASN A 76 11.58 24.87 0.37
C ASN A 76 12.94 24.50 -0.27
N GLU A 77 13.70 25.49 -0.74
CA GLU A 77 15.05 25.31 -1.30
C GLU A 77 15.90 24.43 -0.39
N PHE A 78 15.70 24.53 0.92
CA PHE A 78 16.35 23.72 1.94
C PHE A 78 15.99 22.22 1.82
N LEU A 79 14.72 21.86 1.60
CA LEU A 79 14.31 20.45 1.39
C LEU A 79 14.85 19.90 0.09
N THR A 80 14.85 20.72 -0.98
CA THR A 80 15.41 20.34 -2.28
C THR A 80 16.92 20.09 -2.19
N HIS A 81 17.66 20.94 -1.46
CA HIS A 81 19.10 20.75 -1.26
C HIS A 81 19.41 19.49 -0.48
N LYS A 82 18.72 19.23 0.64
CA LYS A 82 18.89 18.00 1.43
C LYS A 82 18.53 16.75 0.62
N SER A 83 17.45 16.78 -0.13
CA SER A 83 17.05 15.66 -0.97
C SER A 83 18.11 15.34 -2.04
N ASN A 84 18.69 16.35 -2.67
CA ASN A 84 19.77 16.17 -3.65
C ASN A 84 21.05 15.62 -2.98
N SER A 85 21.37 16.06 -1.76
CA SER A 85 22.53 15.56 -1.02
C SER A 85 22.36 14.09 -0.61
N ILE A 86 21.19 13.70 -0.11
CA ILE A 86 20.85 12.30 0.19
C ILE A 86 20.95 11.46 -1.09
N MET A 87 20.33 11.91 -2.18
CA MET A 87 20.39 11.22 -3.47
C MET A 87 21.83 11.02 -3.94
N SER A 88 22.68 12.07 -3.88
CA SER A 88 24.10 11.98 -4.25
C SER A 88 24.85 10.95 -3.39
N SER A 89 24.54 10.88 -2.10
CA SER A 89 25.14 9.90 -1.19
C SER A 89 24.68 8.47 -1.52
N LEU A 90 23.39 8.28 -1.87
CA LEU A 90 22.84 6.99 -2.24
C LEU A 90 23.31 6.52 -3.64
N SER A 91 23.56 7.44 -4.56
CA SER A 91 24.04 7.12 -5.92
C SER A 91 25.55 6.89 -6.00
N SER A 92 26.28 6.86 -4.87
CA SER A 92 27.70 6.52 -4.82
C SER A 92 27.93 5.00 -4.78
N ASP A 93 29.20 4.58 -4.85
CA ASP A 93 29.64 3.20 -4.63
C ASP A 93 28.98 2.16 -5.57
N GLY A 94 28.85 2.51 -6.86
CA GLY A 94 28.36 1.62 -7.90
C GLY A 94 26.83 1.59 -8.08
N TYR A 95 26.09 2.37 -7.30
CA TYR A 95 24.64 2.51 -7.51
C TYR A 95 24.35 3.42 -8.73
N GLN A 96 23.69 2.85 -9.72
CA GLN A 96 23.28 3.58 -10.91
C GLN A 96 21.99 4.34 -10.62
N LEU A 97 22.00 5.66 -10.81
CA LEU A 97 20.79 6.47 -10.73
C LEU A 97 19.89 6.17 -11.94
N ILE A 98 18.64 5.81 -11.67
CA ILE A 98 17.62 5.57 -12.67
C ILE A 98 16.38 6.44 -12.42
N ASP A 99 15.60 6.68 -13.46
CA ASP A 99 14.29 7.34 -13.38
C ASP A 99 13.21 6.38 -13.91
N PRO A 100 12.64 5.53 -13.06
CA PRO A 100 11.59 4.59 -13.47
C PRO A 100 10.33 5.34 -13.94
N PRO A 101 9.48 4.71 -14.78
CA PRO A 101 8.26 5.32 -15.29
C PRO A 101 7.29 5.75 -14.18
N ILE A 102 6.63 6.89 -14.37
CA ILE A 102 5.55 7.37 -13.47
C ILE A 102 4.28 6.52 -13.62
N LEU A 103 3.95 6.18 -14.88
CA LEU A 103 2.82 5.30 -15.21
C LEU A 103 3.30 3.86 -15.27
N VAL A 104 2.69 3.00 -14.47
CA VAL A 104 3.02 1.58 -14.38
C VAL A 104 1.76 0.72 -14.53
N PRO A 105 1.87 -0.54 -14.99
CA PRO A 105 0.73 -1.44 -15.05
C PRO A 105 0.14 -1.68 -13.66
N ALA A 106 -1.13 -1.31 -13.46
CA ALA A 106 -1.80 -1.42 -12.16
C ALA A 106 -1.83 -2.85 -11.64
N ASP A 107 -2.06 -3.83 -12.52
CA ASP A 107 -2.11 -5.24 -12.14
C ASP A 107 -0.78 -5.73 -11.55
N LYS A 108 0.35 -5.26 -12.09
CA LYS A 108 1.69 -5.61 -11.55
C LYS A 108 1.92 -5.06 -10.16
N VAL A 109 1.37 -3.88 -9.86
CA VAL A 109 1.44 -3.29 -8.52
C VAL A 109 0.54 -4.06 -7.55
N ILE A 110 -0.69 -4.36 -7.95
CA ILE A 110 -1.67 -5.08 -7.14
C ILE A 110 -1.18 -6.50 -6.83
N ASP A 111 -0.64 -7.23 -7.81
CA ASP A 111 -0.08 -8.57 -7.65
C ASP A 111 1.03 -8.63 -6.58
N ARG A 112 1.74 -7.52 -6.33
CA ARG A 112 2.87 -7.46 -5.40
C ARG A 112 2.52 -6.89 -4.05
N LEU A 113 1.64 -5.88 -3.99
CA LEU A 113 1.26 -5.21 -2.75
C LEU A 113 -0.06 -5.75 -2.16
N GLY A 114 -0.77 -6.60 -2.91
CA GLY A 114 -2.06 -7.16 -2.51
C GLY A 114 -3.24 -6.23 -2.82
N GLU A 115 -4.45 -6.77 -2.68
CA GLU A 115 -5.70 -6.05 -3.02
C GLU A 115 -5.94 -4.81 -2.15
N THR A 116 -5.39 -4.75 -0.96
CA THR A 116 -5.57 -3.62 -0.03
C THR A 116 -4.97 -2.32 -0.55
N ILE A 117 -3.99 -2.39 -1.46
CA ILE A 117 -3.39 -1.20 -2.06
C ILE A 117 -4.33 -0.50 -3.05
N VAL A 118 -5.33 -1.21 -3.61
CA VAL A 118 -6.22 -0.68 -4.65
C VAL A 118 -6.90 0.61 -4.23
N ASP A 119 -7.31 0.70 -2.96
CA ASP A 119 -7.94 1.90 -2.40
C ASP A 119 -6.98 3.11 -2.32
N ARG A 120 -5.68 2.87 -2.45
CA ARG A 120 -4.63 3.91 -2.43
C ARG A 120 -4.05 4.23 -3.80
N LEU A 121 -4.46 3.51 -4.87
CA LEU A 121 -3.93 3.71 -6.21
C LEU A 121 -4.74 4.73 -7.02
N PHE A 122 -4.05 5.57 -7.77
CA PHE A 122 -4.63 6.36 -8.87
C PHE A 122 -4.62 5.54 -10.14
N ILE A 123 -5.73 4.87 -10.43
CA ILE A 123 -5.86 3.95 -11.57
C ILE A 123 -6.52 4.64 -12.76
N PHE A 124 -5.97 4.42 -13.96
CA PHE A 124 -6.47 4.91 -15.24
C PHE A 124 -6.68 3.74 -16.18
N SER A 125 -7.77 3.78 -16.95
CA SER A 125 -8.01 2.81 -18.01
C SER A 125 -7.65 3.43 -19.36
N GLN A 126 -6.83 2.74 -20.13
CA GLN A 126 -6.57 3.09 -21.53
C GLN A 126 -7.74 2.62 -22.43
N LYS A 127 -7.78 3.13 -23.66
CA LYS A 127 -8.84 2.78 -24.62
C LYS A 127 -8.85 1.30 -25.02
N ASP A 128 -7.73 0.63 -24.89
CA ASP A 128 -7.52 -0.80 -25.16
C ASP A 128 -7.84 -1.69 -23.95
N GLY A 129 -8.28 -1.09 -22.83
CA GLY A 129 -8.64 -1.81 -21.61
C GLY A 129 -7.47 -2.06 -20.65
N ILE A 130 -6.24 -1.66 -21.01
CA ILE A 130 -5.09 -1.78 -20.11
C ILE A 130 -5.26 -0.81 -18.92
N ARG A 131 -5.10 -1.33 -17.71
CA ARG A 131 -5.12 -0.53 -16.48
C ARG A 131 -3.70 -0.08 -16.13
N LEU A 132 -3.51 1.23 -16.04
CA LEU A 132 -2.30 1.86 -15.54
C LEU A 132 -2.58 2.55 -14.21
N CYS A 133 -1.57 2.76 -13.40
CA CYS A 133 -1.67 3.63 -12.22
C CYS A 133 -0.48 4.57 -12.14
N LEU A 134 -0.64 5.67 -11.40
CA LEU A 134 0.51 6.43 -10.92
C LEU A 134 1.28 5.57 -9.92
N ARG A 135 2.61 5.53 -10.06
CA ARG A 135 3.47 4.73 -9.19
C ARG A 135 3.27 5.08 -7.71
N PRO A 136 2.89 4.13 -6.83
CA PRO A 136 2.72 4.39 -5.41
C PRO A 136 4.04 4.41 -4.64
N ASP A 137 5.07 3.82 -5.21
CA ASP A 137 6.46 3.73 -4.72
C ASP A 137 7.44 3.68 -5.90
N LEU A 138 8.72 3.63 -5.62
CA LEU A 138 9.77 3.49 -6.64
C LEU A 138 10.43 2.10 -6.66
N THR A 139 10.16 1.24 -5.70
CA THR A 139 10.70 -0.13 -5.65
C THR A 139 10.15 -1.00 -6.78
N ILE A 140 8.81 -1.08 -6.91
CA ILE A 140 8.17 -1.89 -7.96
C ILE A 140 8.55 -1.39 -9.36
N PRO A 141 8.47 -0.09 -9.68
CA PRO A 141 8.94 0.42 -10.96
C PRO A 141 10.41 0.10 -11.26
N THR A 142 11.29 0.13 -10.24
CA THR A 142 12.69 -0.25 -10.38
C THR A 142 12.86 -1.75 -10.69
N CYS A 143 12.10 -2.60 -10.02
CA CYS A 143 12.08 -4.04 -10.31
C CYS A 143 11.57 -4.32 -11.74
N LEU A 144 10.51 -3.64 -12.18
CA LEU A 144 9.99 -3.75 -13.55
C LEU A 144 11.03 -3.28 -14.57
N TYR A 145 11.72 -2.17 -14.31
CA TYR A 145 12.82 -1.69 -15.14
C TYR A 145 13.93 -2.74 -15.27
N TYR A 146 14.37 -3.34 -14.15
CA TYR A 146 15.37 -4.41 -14.16
C TYR A 146 14.94 -5.61 -15.00
N LEU A 147 13.68 -6.05 -14.87
CA LEU A 147 13.15 -7.18 -15.63
C LEU A 147 13.07 -6.89 -17.13
N ASP A 148 12.69 -5.66 -17.51
CA ASP A 148 12.59 -5.22 -18.90
C ASP A 148 13.96 -5.17 -19.62
N GLN A 149 15.03 -4.89 -18.86
CA GLN A 149 16.40 -4.92 -19.41
C GLN A 149 16.92 -6.33 -19.69
N GLY A 150 16.26 -7.38 -19.19
CA GLY A 150 16.61 -8.77 -19.49
C GLY A 150 17.93 -9.24 -18.87
N PHE A 151 18.35 -8.71 -17.73
CA PHE A 151 19.63 -9.03 -17.08
C PHE A 151 19.75 -10.45 -16.53
N GLY A 152 18.68 -11.26 -16.59
CA GLY A 152 18.75 -12.70 -16.28
C GLY A 152 19.20 -13.08 -14.87
N GLY A 153 19.00 -12.22 -13.89
CA GLY A 153 19.42 -12.42 -12.50
C GLY A 153 20.80 -11.86 -12.16
N GLU A 154 21.46 -11.11 -13.07
CA GLU A 154 22.71 -10.43 -12.77
C GLU A 154 22.54 -9.40 -11.65
N LYS A 155 23.55 -9.28 -10.79
CA LYS A 155 23.59 -8.24 -9.74
C LYS A 155 23.58 -6.85 -10.36
N LYS A 156 22.60 -6.05 -9.95
CA LYS A 156 22.49 -4.61 -10.29
C LYS A 156 22.19 -3.81 -9.03
N LEU A 157 22.81 -2.65 -8.94
CA LEU A 157 22.60 -1.70 -7.85
C LEU A 157 21.98 -0.44 -8.45
N TYR A 158 20.78 -0.10 -7.99
CA TYR A 158 20.06 1.08 -8.46
C TYR A 158 19.83 2.07 -7.32
N SER A 159 19.89 3.34 -7.65
CA SER A 159 19.37 4.44 -6.83
C SER A 159 18.30 5.17 -7.60
N TYR A 160 17.35 5.74 -6.89
CA TYR A 160 16.26 6.51 -7.48
C TYR A 160 15.86 7.69 -6.61
N PHE A 161 15.29 8.67 -7.29
CA PHE A 161 14.71 9.86 -6.67
C PHE A 161 13.54 10.34 -7.52
N GLY A 162 12.35 10.48 -6.94
CA GLY A 162 11.21 10.90 -7.72
C GLY A 162 9.92 11.05 -6.93
N LYS A 163 8.89 11.54 -7.62
CA LYS A 163 7.54 11.66 -7.08
C LYS A 163 6.84 10.32 -7.08
N VAL A 164 6.11 10.06 -6.01
CA VAL A 164 5.21 8.92 -5.84
C VAL A 164 3.84 9.42 -5.40
N PHE A 165 2.82 8.62 -5.61
CA PHE A 165 1.44 9.04 -5.50
C PHE A 165 0.63 7.97 -4.78
N GLN A 166 0.05 8.31 -3.63
CA GLN A 166 -0.86 7.44 -2.91
C GLN A 166 -2.06 8.25 -2.44
N PHE A 167 -3.23 7.65 -2.55
CA PHE A 167 -4.42 8.26 -1.99
C PHE A 167 -4.51 7.91 -0.50
N TYR A 168 -4.71 8.94 0.31
CA TYR A 168 -4.93 8.83 1.74
C TYR A 168 -6.28 9.44 2.10
N ASP A 169 -6.97 8.86 3.06
CA ASP A 169 -8.19 9.46 3.61
C ASP A 169 -7.85 10.77 4.34
N GLU A 170 -8.80 11.69 4.41
CA GLU A 170 -8.60 13.00 5.06
C GLU A 170 -8.14 12.91 6.53
N GLU A 171 -8.50 11.80 7.18
CA GLU A 171 -8.15 11.52 8.59
C GLU A 171 -6.67 11.14 8.76
N GLU A 172 -6.03 10.58 7.73
CA GLU A 172 -4.62 10.16 7.78
C GLU A 172 -3.65 11.35 7.71
N ASN A 173 -4.10 12.52 7.24
CA ASN A 173 -3.31 13.75 7.10
C ASN A 173 -1.97 13.60 6.36
N GLU A 174 -1.86 12.58 5.50
CA GLU A 174 -0.68 12.29 4.70
C GLU A 174 -0.77 12.94 3.31
N PRO A 175 0.36 13.34 2.72
CA PRO A 175 0.37 13.96 1.39
C PRO A 175 0.11 12.94 0.30
N THR A 176 -0.83 13.24 -0.61
CA THR A 176 -1.15 12.42 -1.78
C THR A 176 0.02 12.31 -2.77
N GLU A 177 0.87 13.31 -2.83
CA GLU A 177 2.10 13.35 -3.62
C GLU A 177 3.27 13.66 -2.71
N PHE A 178 4.28 12.80 -2.71
CA PHE A 178 5.51 13.03 -1.97
C PHE A 178 6.74 12.58 -2.77
N THR A 179 7.91 12.99 -2.31
CA THR A 179 9.17 12.59 -2.93
C THR A 179 9.76 11.42 -2.18
N GLN A 180 10.07 10.36 -2.90
CA GLN A 180 10.77 9.18 -2.40
C GLN A 180 12.19 9.14 -2.97
N THR A 181 13.15 8.71 -2.16
CA THR A 181 14.49 8.34 -2.60
C THR A 181 14.86 7.00 -1.97
N GLY A 182 15.65 6.21 -2.66
CA GLY A 182 16.05 4.90 -2.17
C GLY A 182 17.11 4.25 -3.05
N ILE A 183 17.46 3.05 -2.64
CA ILE A 183 18.39 2.17 -3.34
C ILE A 183 17.86 0.74 -3.37
N GLU A 184 18.18 0.01 -4.43
CA GLU A 184 17.83 -1.39 -4.59
C GLU A 184 19.07 -2.19 -4.97
N SER A 185 19.29 -3.33 -4.29
CA SER A 185 20.27 -4.35 -4.67
C SER A 185 19.50 -5.56 -5.21
N ILE A 186 19.58 -5.79 -6.53
CA ILE A 186 18.83 -6.84 -7.20
C ILE A 186 19.81 -7.88 -7.74
N GLY A 187 19.50 -9.18 -7.55
CA GLY A 187 20.30 -10.29 -8.08
C GLY A 187 21.59 -10.58 -7.31
N ASP A 188 21.74 -10.02 -6.10
CA ASP A 188 22.89 -10.36 -5.24
C ASP A 188 22.73 -11.76 -4.67
N GLN A 189 23.77 -12.61 -4.82
CA GLN A 189 23.76 -13.98 -4.31
C GLN A 189 24.01 -14.04 -2.79
N ASP A 190 24.64 -13.01 -2.23
CA ASP A 190 24.85 -12.85 -0.80
C ASP A 190 23.83 -11.86 -0.24
N SER A 191 22.61 -12.34 -0.03
CA SER A 191 21.48 -11.52 0.40
C SER A 191 21.74 -10.85 1.76
N LEU A 192 22.36 -11.56 2.70
CA LEU A 192 22.61 -11.03 4.04
C LEU A 192 23.55 -9.81 3.99
N ASN A 193 24.68 -9.92 3.28
CA ASN A 193 25.58 -8.79 3.13
C ASN A 193 24.93 -7.66 2.30
N ALA A 194 24.14 -7.97 1.29
CA ALA A 194 23.38 -6.98 0.53
C ALA A 194 22.41 -6.18 1.40
N ASP A 195 21.67 -6.84 2.29
CA ASP A 195 20.75 -6.20 3.24
C ASP A 195 21.51 -5.28 4.21
N VAL A 196 22.64 -5.74 4.74
CA VAL A 196 23.51 -4.94 5.61
C VAL A 196 24.05 -3.73 4.87
N ASP A 197 24.55 -3.89 3.66
CA ASP A 197 25.10 -2.80 2.84
C ASP A 197 24.06 -1.73 2.53
N VAL A 198 22.85 -2.15 2.13
CA VAL A 198 21.71 -1.24 1.86
C VAL A 198 21.35 -0.46 3.14
N PHE A 199 21.21 -1.17 4.27
CA PHE A 199 20.89 -0.53 5.53
C PHE A 199 21.96 0.49 5.95
N VAL A 200 23.24 0.09 5.95
CA VAL A 200 24.36 0.95 6.37
C VAL A 200 24.48 2.17 5.47
N LYS A 201 24.27 2.01 4.17
CA LYS A 201 24.31 3.11 3.21
C LYS A 201 23.21 4.15 3.47
N ILE A 202 21.97 3.70 3.68
CA ILE A 202 20.85 4.60 4.02
C ILE A 202 21.09 5.27 5.37
N TYR A 203 21.51 4.52 6.38
CA TYR A 203 21.84 5.04 7.71
C TYR A 203 22.90 6.15 7.65
N ASN A 204 23.99 5.91 6.91
CA ASN A 204 25.06 6.88 6.77
C ASN A 204 24.63 8.13 5.99
N ALA A 205 23.78 7.97 4.94
CA ALA A 205 23.22 9.09 4.20
C ALA A 205 22.39 10.02 5.12
N LEU A 206 21.54 9.45 5.97
CA LEU A 206 20.75 10.21 6.95
C LEU A 206 21.64 10.93 7.97
N LYS A 207 22.64 10.24 8.51
CA LYS A 207 23.60 10.82 9.46
C LYS A 207 24.40 11.99 8.87
N LYS A 208 24.84 11.85 7.62
CA LYS A 208 25.55 12.90 6.89
C LYS A 208 24.74 14.18 6.75
N GLU A 209 23.41 14.04 6.61
CA GLU A 209 22.49 15.19 6.53
C GLU A 209 22.08 15.74 7.91
N GLY A 210 22.71 15.28 8.98
CA GLY A 210 22.43 15.73 10.33
C GLY A 210 21.13 15.18 10.93
N ILE A 211 20.52 14.17 10.29
CA ILE A 211 19.35 13.48 10.83
C ILE A 211 19.87 12.45 11.84
N ASN A 212 19.87 12.83 13.12
CA ASN A 212 20.50 12.02 14.18
C ASN A 212 19.50 11.45 15.18
N ASN A 213 18.28 11.98 15.20
CA ASN A 213 17.26 11.60 16.17
C ASN A 213 16.20 10.72 15.48
N PHE A 214 16.55 9.46 15.21
CA PHE A 214 15.61 8.46 14.69
C PHE A 214 15.81 7.12 15.40
N LYS A 215 14.75 6.32 15.42
CA LYS A 215 14.78 4.94 15.90
C LYS A 215 14.76 4.01 14.69
N THR A 216 15.52 2.93 14.79
CA THR A 216 15.53 1.87 13.77
C THR A 216 14.79 0.65 14.32
N TYR A 217 13.89 0.13 13.50
CA TYR A 217 13.17 -1.11 13.78
C TYR A 217 13.56 -2.13 12.71
N PHE A 218 13.89 -3.33 13.13
CA PHE A 218 14.14 -4.46 12.24
C PHE A 218 12.99 -5.46 12.38
N GLY A 219 12.39 -5.85 11.26
CA GLY A 219 11.43 -6.92 11.18
C GLY A 219 11.98 -8.05 10.32
N ASP A 220 11.75 -9.28 10.74
CA ASP A 220 12.14 -10.47 10.00
C ASP A 220 10.96 -11.46 9.97
N VAL A 221 10.36 -11.60 8.79
CA VAL A 221 9.23 -12.51 8.58
C VAL A 221 9.64 -13.97 8.81
N SER A 222 10.91 -14.31 8.59
CA SER A 222 11.42 -15.67 8.81
C SER A 222 11.31 -16.09 10.28
N LEU A 223 11.46 -15.19 11.23
CA LEU A 223 11.28 -15.47 12.65
C LEU A 223 9.86 -15.96 12.96
N PHE A 224 8.86 -15.32 12.34
CA PHE A 224 7.48 -15.77 12.50
C PHE A 224 7.25 -17.14 11.84
N GLN A 225 7.79 -17.36 10.64
CA GLN A 225 7.70 -18.65 9.95
C GLN A 225 8.33 -19.77 10.76
N GLU A 226 9.55 -19.57 11.26
CA GLU A 226 10.24 -20.54 12.12
C GLU A 226 9.48 -20.79 13.42
N PHE A 227 8.94 -19.74 14.04
CA PHE A 227 8.10 -19.87 15.22
C PHE A 227 6.87 -20.76 14.96
N ILE A 228 6.16 -20.52 13.84
CA ILE A 228 5.00 -21.34 13.47
C ILE A 228 5.41 -22.79 13.16
N ASN A 229 6.57 -22.99 12.52
CA ASN A 229 7.05 -24.33 12.17
C ASN A 229 7.34 -25.21 13.39
N VAL A 230 7.84 -24.63 14.49
CA VAL A 230 8.15 -25.39 15.72
C VAL A 230 6.92 -25.69 16.59
N LEU A 231 5.75 -25.12 16.26
CA LEU A 231 4.54 -25.40 16.99
C LEU A 231 4.02 -26.82 16.72
N ASP A 232 3.59 -27.50 17.78
CA ASP A 232 2.95 -28.82 17.67
C ASP A 232 1.44 -28.68 17.38
N ILE A 233 1.16 -28.25 16.14
CA ILE A 233 -0.18 -28.06 15.58
C ILE A 233 -0.25 -28.64 14.17
N PRO A 234 -1.45 -29.00 13.68
CA PRO A 234 -1.62 -29.50 12.32
C PRO A 234 -1.05 -28.56 11.25
N GLU A 235 -0.42 -29.11 10.22
CA GLU A 235 0.18 -28.35 9.13
C GLU A 235 -0.82 -27.41 8.43
N LEU A 236 -2.09 -27.80 8.32
CA LEU A 236 -3.13 -26.94 7.76
C LEU A 236 -3.30 -25.64 8.59
N TRP A 237 -3.17 -25.72 9.89
CA TRP A 237 -3.26 -24.53 10.76
C TRP A 237 -2.01 -23.68 10.67
N LYS A 238 -0.82 -24.29 10.57
CA LYS A 238 0.43 -23.54 10.32
C LYS A 238 0.32 -22.72 9.04
N LYS A 239 -0.12 -23.37 7.96
CA LYS A 239 -0.33 -22.69 6.67
C LYS A 239 -1.34 -21.55 6.79
N SER A 240 -2.49 -21.78 7.41
CA SER A 240 -3.51 -20.75 7.60
C SER A 240 -3.02 -19.56 8.44
N LEU A 241 -2.19 -19.81 9.47
CA LEU A 241 -1.60 -18.74 10.29
C LEU A 241 -0.61 -17.90 9.47
N LEU A 242 0.21 -18.53 8.63
CA LEU A 242 1.14 -17.81 7.75
C LEU A 242 0.40 -16.97 6.69
N GLU A 243 -0.67 -17.50 6.10
CA GLU A 243 -1.48 -16.78 5.11
C GLU A 243 -2.21 -15.57 5.71
N LYS A 244 -2.71 -15.70 6.96
CA LYS A 244 -3.49 -14.66 7.63
C LYS A 244 -2.65 -13.66 8.44
N PHE A 245 -1.35 -13.86 8.51
CA PHE A 245 -0.42 -13.01 9.29
C PHE A 245 -0.57 -11.51 8.99
N TRP A 246 -0.82 -11.17 7.73
CA TRP A 246 -0.93 -9.80 7.26
C TRP A 246 -2.30 -9.14 7.49
N ASN A 247 -3.28 -9.90 7.99
CA ASN A 247 -4.61 -9.42 8.35
C ASN A 247 -4.85 -9.64 9.84
N GLU A 248 -4.62 -8.61 10.64
CA GLU A 248 -4.65 -8.67 12.10
C GLU A 248 -5.97 -9.24 12.65
N ASP A 249 -7.11 -8.85 12.08
CA ASP A 249 -8.42 -9.29 12.54
C ASP A 249 -8.66 -10.77 12.22
N GLU A 250 -8.36 -11.21 11.01
CA GLU A 250 -8.49 -12.60 10.61
C GLU A 250 -7.51 -13.51 11.36
N PHE A 251 -6.30 -13.01 11.62
CA PHE A 251 -5.29 -13.71 12.36
C PHE A 251 -5.74 -13.94 13.84
N LYS A 252 -6.27 -12.91 14.49
CA LYS A 252 -6.83 -13.02 15.85
C LYS A 252 -7.99 -14.00 15.93
N ILE A 253 -8.91 -13.95 14.96
CA ILE A 253 -10.04 -14.88 14.89
C ILE A 253 -9.52 -16.32 14.76
N LEU A 254 -8.55 -16.56 13.89
CA LEU A 254 -7.97 -17.89 13.71
C LEU A 254 -7.25 -18.39 14.96
N LEU A 255 -6.50 -17.54 15.65
CA LEU A 255 -5.86 -17.88 16.92
C LEU A 255 -6.88 -18.30 17.98
N ASP A 256 -7.97 -17.56 18.09
CA ASP A 256 -9.06 -17.88 19.03
C ASP A 256 -9.73 -19.22 18.69
N GLU A 257 -9.90 -19.54 17.41
CA GLU A 257 -10.45 -20.82 16.97
C GLU A 257 -9.51 -21.98 17.29
N ILE A 258 -8.21 -21.81 17.05
CA ILE A 258 -7.18 -22.81 17.35
C ILE A 258 -7.10 -23.06 18.87
N SER A 259 -7.10 -21.99 19.67
CA SER A 259 -7.03 -22.10 21.14
C SER A 259 -8.23 -22.83 21.73
N LYS A 260 -9.44 -22.58 21.21
CA LYS A 260 -10.68 -23.26 21.63
C LYS A 260 -10.73 -24.75 21.28
N LYS A 261 -10.11 -25.13 20.16
CA LYS A 261 -10.03 -26.53 19.69
C LYS A 261 -8.92 -27.33 20.40
N ASN A 262 -7.90 -26.65 20.90
CA ASN A 262 -6.75 -27.26 21.56
C ASN A 262 -6.88 -27.13 23.08
N ILE A 263 -7.89 -27.82 23.67
CA ILE A 263 -8.34 -27.71 25.09
C ILE A 263 -7.22 -27.99 26.09
N ASN A 264 -6.06 -28.49 25.68
CA ASN A 264 -4.96 -28.83 26.60
C ASN A 264 -3.80 -27.83 26.64
N ASN A 265 -3.89 -26.67 26.01
CA ASN A 265 -2.75 -25.75 25.94
C ASN A 265 -3.13 -24.27 26.07
N ASP A 266 -3.63 -23.87 27.25
CA ASP A 266 -3.84 -22.45 27.64
C ASP A 266 -2.57 -21.58 27.45
N LYS A 267 -1.39 -22.21 27.46
CA LYS A 267 -0.11 -21.55 27.24
C LYS A 267 0.20 -21.23 25.77
N PHE A 268 -0.55 -21.78 24.84
CA PHE A 268 -0.29 -21.62 23.40
C PHE A 268 -0.74 -20.24 22.91
N ALA A 269 -1.99 -19.88 23.15
CA ALA A 269 -2.54 -18.58 22.74
C ALA A 269 -1.79 -17.43 23.42
N GLU A 270 -1.43 -17.58 24.70
CA GLU A 270 -0.66 -16.60 25.45
C GLU A 270 0.75 -16.40 24.91
N ARG A 271 1.45 -17.48 24.50
CA ARG A 271 2.78 -17.39 23.88
C ARG A 271 2.77 -16.74 22.51
N VAL A 272 1.80 -17.06 21.66
CA VAL A 272 1.65 -16.45 20.33
C VAL A 272 1.28 -14.97 20.48
N TYR A 273 0.38 -14.64 21.39
CA TYR A 273 -0.03 -13.27 21.66
C TYR A 273 1.13 -12.41 22.18
N LEU A 274 1.93 -12.93 23.10
CA LEU A 274 3.08 -12.23 23.67
C LEU A 274 4.23 -12.04 22.66
N SER A 275 4.43 -12.98 21.74
CA SER A 275 5.45 -12.82 20.69
C SER A 275 5.07 -11.80 19.62
N LEU A 276 3.77 -11.61 19.35
CA LEU A 276 3.27 -10.67 18.35
C LEU A 276 3.25 -9.20 18.82
N ILE A 277 3.15 -8.97 20.15
CA ILE A 277 3.19 -7.61 20.72
C ILE A 277 4.63 -7.04 20.70
N HIS A 278 5.65 -7.89 20.51
CA HIS A 278 7.06 -7.51 20.54
C HIS A 278 7.76 -7.56 19.17
N ILE A 279 7.06 -7.93 18.10
CA ILE A 279 7.50 -7.81 16.71
C ILE A 279 6.90 -6.57 16.08
#